data_96f975ce92a3967dbde74693470f94f9
#
_entry.id   96f975ce92a3967dbde74693470f94f9
#
_cell.length_a   1.000
_cell.length_b   1.000
_cell.length_c   1.000
_cell.angle_alpha   90.00
_cell.angle_beta   90.00
_cell.angle_gamma   90.00
#
_symmetry.space_group_name_H-M   'P 1'
#
loop_
_entity.id
_entity.type
_entity.pdbx_description
1 polymer ?
#
loop_
_entity_poly.entity_id
_entity_poly.type
_entity_poly.pdbx_seq_one_letter_code
_entity_poly.pdbx_strand_id
1 'polypeptide(L)'
;MPEYEKAMRPEDITRLFVERSNVGDAAGVAALYEQDAVMAYPPGGQTVGREAIRALWEKVLANRPRFEPEQPLPTLVSGDIALTSTPPRDGSGARAQVVRRQPDGSWLRLLDQPEFVPPAR
;
A
#
# COMPACT_ATOMS: atom_id res chain seq x y z
N MET A 1 -5.00 2.23 -23.30
CA MET A 1 -4.84 2.22 -21.84
C MET A 1 -3.38 2.23 -21.50
N PRO A 2 -2.92 3.15 -20.70
CA PRO A 2 -1.54 3.08 -20.25
C PRO A 2 -1.35 1.83 -19.39
N GLU A 3 -0.24 1.18 -19.60
CA GLU A 3 0.13 0.06 -18.76
C GLU A 3 0.91 0.60 -17.56
N TYR A 4 0.56 0.09 -16.38
CA TYR A 4 1.31 0.45 -15.18
C TYR A 4 2.57 -0.39 -15.07
N GLU A 5 3.64 0.24 -14.62
CA GLU A 5 4.83 -0.50 -14.22
C GLU A 5 4.45 -1.47 -13.11
N LYS A 6 4.88 -2.73 -13.22
CA LYS A 6 4.58 -3.73 -12.20
C LYS A 6 5.72 -3.84 -11.22
N ALA A 7 5.38 -4.11 -9.96
CA ALA A 7 6.37 -4.35 -8.93
C ALA A 7 6.94 -5.76 -9.12
N MET A 8 8.18 -5.86 -9.53
CA MET A 8 8.84 -7.15 -9.73
C MET A 8 9.58 -7.60 -8.48
N ARG A 9 9.65 -6.75 -7.47
CA ARG A 9 10.16 -7.07 -6.14
C ARG A 9 9.19 -6.46 -5.11
N PRO A 10 9.08 -7.07 -3.92
CA PRO A 10 8.17 -6.51 -2.90
C PRO A 10 8.41 -5.03 -2.61
N GLU A 11 9.69 -4.61 -2.56
CA GLU A 11 10.06 -3.22 -2.25
C GLU A 11 9.58 -2.22 -3.30
N ASP A 12 9.39 -2.66 -4.55
CA ASP A 12 8.96 -1.76 -5.62
C ASP A 12 7.56 -1.22 -5.36
N ILE A 13 6.73 -1.93 -4.60
CA ILE A 13 5.36 -1.49 -4.33
C ILE A 13 5.37 -0.16 -3.59
N THR A 14 6.22 -0.02 -2.57
CA THR A 14 6.28 1.23 -1.80
C THR A 14 6.71 2.40 -2.68
N ARG A 15 7.72 2.19 -3.53
CA ARG A 15 8.15 3.23 -4.46
C ARG A 15 7.04 3.65 -5.41
N LEU A 16 6.38 2.67 -6.02
CA LEU A 16 5.28 2.93 -6.97
C LEU A 16 4.11 3.60 -6.28
N PHE A 17 3.81 3.20 -5.03
CA PHE A 17 2.77 3.83 -4.24
C PHE A 17 3.02 5.33 -4.08
N VAL A 18 4.24 5.70 -3.68
CA VAL A 18 4.59 7.11 -3.48
C VAL A 18 4.49 7.87 -4.80
N GLU A 19 5.04 7.31 -5.87
CA GLU A 19 5.02 7.98 -7.18
C GLU A 19 3.59 8.21 -7.67
N ARG A 20 2.76 7.18 -7.59
CA ARG A 20 1.37 7.26 -8.07
C ARG A 20 0.51 8.17 -7.21
N SER A 21 0.74 8.13 -5.89
CA SER A 21 0.02 9.00 -4.98
C SER A 21 0.34 10.47 -5.22
N ASN A 22 1.61 10.78 -5.48
CA ASN A 22 2.04 12.17 -5.66
C ASN A 22 1.49 12.80 -6.95
N VAL A 23 1.09 11.99 -7.92
CA VAL A 23 0.45 12.52 -9.13
C VAL A 23 -1.08 12.36 -9.10
N GLY A 24 -1.63 11.96 -7.96
CA GLY A 24 -3.07 11.85 -7.78
C GLY A 24 -3.71 10.67 -8.50
N ASP A 25 -2.95 9.63 -8.78
CA ASP A 25 -3.43 8.49 -9.57
C ASP A 25 -3.98 7.39 -8.67
N ALA A 26 -5.23 7.56 -8.23
CA ALA A 26 -5.89 6.60 -7.35
C ALA A 26 -6.04 5.23 -8.01
N ALA A 27 -6.32 5.19 -9.30
CA ALA A 27 -6.41 3.92 -10.03
C ALA A 27 -5.06 3.19 -10.02
N GLY A 28 -3.97 3.94 -10.20
CA GLY A 28 -2.62 3.38 -10.15
C GLY A 28 -2.25 2.86 -8.77
N VAL A 29 -2.68 3.57 -7.72
CA VAL A 29 -2.47 3.10 -6.34
C VAL A 29 -3.26 1.81 -6.12
N ALA A 30 -4.53 1.77 -6.52
CA ALA A 30 -5.36 0.58 -6.35
C ALA A 30 -4.82 -0.62 -7.14
N ALA A 31 -4.16 -0.38 -8.26
CA ALA A 31 -3.56 -1.44 -9.06
C ALA A 31 -2.42 -2.16 -8.33
N LEU A 32 -1.93 -1.61 -7.21
CA LEU A 32 -0.91 -2.26 -6.39
C LEU A 32 -1.51 -3.27 -5.39
N TYR A 33 -2.83 -3.40 -5.35
CA TYR A 33 -3.54 -4.29 -4.41
C TYR A 33 -4.17 -5.44 -5.16
N GLU A 34 -4.25 -6.60 -4.50
CA GLU A 34 -5.02 -7.72 -5.03
C GLU A 34 -6.51 -7.36 -5.04
N GLN A 35 -7.28 -8.06 -5.86
CA GLN A 35 -8.71 -7.80 -5.99
C GLN A 35 -9.44 -7.89 -4.66
N ASP A 36 -9.03 -8.83 -3.81
CA ASP A 36 -9.66 -9.06 -2.50
C ASP A 36 -8.83 -8.52 -1.34
N ALA A 37 -7.94 -7.57 -1.58
CA ALA A 37 -7.07 -7.03 -0.55
C ALA A 37 -7.88 -6.41 0.58
N VAL A 38 -7.29 -6.43 1.78
CA VAL A 38 -7.91 -5.85 2.98
C VAL A 38 -6.96 -4.79 3.54
N MET A 39 -7.50 -3.59 3.74
CA MET A 39 -6.75 -2.47 4.32
C MET A 39 -7.39 -2.10 5.66
N ALA A 40 -6.57 -1.91 6.68
CA ALA A 40 -7.04 -1.48 8.00
C ALA A 40 -7.26 0.03 8.02
N TYR A 41 -8.38 0.47 7.45
CA TYR A 41 -8.76 1.86 7.40
C TYR A 41 -10.27 1.97 7.23
N PRO A 42 -10.98 2.88 7.90
CA PRO A 42 -10.46 3.86 8.88
C PRO A 42 -10.00 3.20 10.18
N PRO A 43 -9.40 3.95 11.11
CA PRO A 43 -8.96 3.38 12.39
C PRO A 43 -10.10 2.59 13.05
N GLY A 44 -9.80 1.34 13.43
CA GLY A 44 -10.80 0.43 13.99
C GLY A 44 -11.68 -0.26 12.97
N GLY A 45 -11.54 0.06 11.69
CA GLY A 45 -12.34 -0.54 10.63
C GLY A 45 -11.50 -1.17 9.55
N GLN A 46 -12.15 -1.51 8.45
CA GLN A 46 -11.48 -2.12 7.29
C GLN A 46 -12.08 -1.62 6.00
N THR A 47 -11.25 -1.56 4.96
CA THR A 47 -11.68 -1.35 3.59
C THR A 47 -11.33 -2.62 2.83
N VAL A 48 -12.32 -3.26 2.23
CA VAL A 48 -12.15 -4.58 1.62
C VAL A 48 -12.37 -4.50 0.12
N GLY A 49 -11.41 -5.00 -0.63
CA GLY A 49 -11.49 -5.10 -2.08
C GLY A 49 -10.89 -3.91 -2.80
N ARG A 50 -10.32 -4.19 -3.97
CA ARG A 50 -9.62 -3.18 -4.78
C ARG A 50 -10.52 -1.99 -5.12
N GLU A 51 -11.80 -2.24 -5.44
CA GLU A 51 -12.69 -1.15 -5.83
C GLU A 51 -12.96 -0.19 -4.67
N ALA A 52 -13.19 -0.72 -3.46
CA ALA A 52 -13.38 0.11 -2.28
C ALA A 52 -12.09 0.86 -1.92
N ILE A 53 -10.96 0.20 -2.08
CA ILE A 53 -9.66 0.82 -1.82
C ILE A 53 -9.41 1.95 -2.82
N ARG A 54 -9.77 1.76 -4.08
CA ARG A 54 -9.65 2.81 -5.08
C ARG A 54 -10.52 4.02 -4.72
N ALA A 55 -11.77 3.77 -4.33
CA ALA A 55 -12.69 4.86 -3.96
C ALA A 55 -12.14 5.64 -2.76
N LEU A 56 -11.55 4.95 -1.79
CA LEU A 56 -10.91 5.59 -0.65
C LEU A 56 -9.76 6.49 -1.12
N TRP A 57 -8.88 5.99 -1.97
CA TRP A 57 -7.74 6.77 -2.44
C TRP A 57 -8.16 7.93 -3.30
N GLU A 58 -9.27 7.82 -4.05
CA GLU A 58 -9.81 8.97 -4.79
C GLU A 58 -10.13 10.13 -3.85
N LYS A 59 -10.71 9.83 -2.69
CA LYS A 59 -11.02 10.84 -1.69
C LYS A 59 -9.76 11.42 -1.05
N VAL A 60 -8.84 10.55 -0.67
CA VAL A 60 -7.60 10.98 -0.01
C VAL A 60 -6.77 11.85 -0.95
N LEU A 61 -6.62 11.43 -2.19
CA LEU A 61 -5.74 12.12 -3.14
C LEU A 61 -6.39 13.39 -3.70
N ALA A 62 -7.70 13.57 -3.53
CA ALA A 62 -8.38 14.79 -3.94
C ALA A 62 -7.83 16.02 -3.22
N ASN A 63 -7.30 15.85 -2.02
CA ASN A 63 -6.69 16.94 -1.24
C ASN A 63 -5.22 17.17 -1.59
N ARG A 64 -4.69 16.45 -2.55
CA ARG A 64 -3.32 16.55 -3.05
C ARG A 64 -2.27 16.47 -1.95
N PRO A 65 -2.32 15.45 -1.09
CA PRO A 65 -1.27 15.28 -0.08
C PRO A 65 0.06 14.97 -0.76
N ARG A 66 1.15 15.34 -0.11
CA ARG A 66 2.49 15.02 -0.58
C ARG A 66 3.05 13.86 0.22
N PHE A 67 3.48 12.82 -0.46
CA PHE A 67 4.09 11.65 0.17
C PHE A 67 5.60 11.72 -0.04
N GLU A 68 6.33 11.54 1.06
CA GLU A 68 7.79 11.48 1.01
C GLU A 68 8.26 10.06 0.72
N PRO A 69 9.39 9.90 0.06
CA PRO A 69 9.98 8.55 -0.11
C PRO A 69 10.17 7.89 1.25
N GLU A 70 9.82 6.63 1.35
CA GLU A 70 9.91 5.90 2.60
C GLU A 70 11.23 5.15 2.70
N GLN A 71 11.67 4.94 3.95
CA GLN A 71 12.87 4.17 4.28
C GLN A 71 12.41 2.87 4.93
N PRO A 72 12.06 1.86 4.14
CA PRO A 72 11.50 0.64 4.71
C PRO A 72 12.57 -0.18 5.44
N LEU A 73 12.10 -1.01 6.37
CA LEU A 73 12.93 -2.03 6.98
C LEU A 73 13.18 -3.14 5.95
N PRO A 74 14.19 -3.99 6.17
CA PRO A 74 14.43 -5.10 5.25
C PRO A 74 13.18 -5.96 5.05
N THR A 75 12.90 -6.32 3.81
CA THR A 75 11.76 -7.15 3.47
C THR A 75 11.99 -8.59 3.95
N LEU A 76 10.96 -9.19 4.55
CA LEU A 76 10.98 -10.61 4.91
C LEU A 76 10.24 -11.38 3.83
N VAL A 77 10.88 -12.38 3.25
CA VAL A 77 10.29 -13.15 2.14
C VAL A 77 10.23 -14.63 2.50
N SER A 78 9.06 -15.23 2.28
CA SER A 78 8.88 -16.67 2.44
C SER A 78 8.07 -17.17 1.26
N GLY A 79 8.75 -17.77 0.27
CA GLY A 79 8.09 -18.25 -0.95
C GLY A 79 7.44 -17.11 -1.72
N ASP A 80 6.14 -17.20 -1.89
CA ASP A 80 5.36 -16.20 -2.65
C ASP A 80 4.75 -15.12 -1.77
N ILE A 81 5.10 -15.10 -0.49
CA ILE A 81 4.59 -14.12 0.48
C ILE A 81 5.76 -13.31 1.01
N ALA A 82 5.55 -12.02 1.20
CA ALA A 82 6.56 -11.16 1.82
C ALA A 82 5.89 -10.17 2.77
N LEU A 83 6.64 -9.76 3.78
CA LEU A 83 6.24 -8.71 4.71
C LEU A 83 7.12 -7.49 4.46
N THR A 84 6.50 -6.37 4.12
CA THR A 84 7.19 -5.09 4.05
C THR A 84 6.75 -4.25 5.24
N SER A 85 7.66 -3.44 5.77
CA SER A 85 7.34 -2.60 6.93
C SER A 85 8.17 -1.33 6.91
N THR A 86 7.62 -0.29 7.56
CA THR A 86 8.27 1.01 7.66
C THR A 86 8.18 1.45 9.12
N PRO A 87 9.31 1.89 9.72
CA PRO A 87 9.30 2.29 11.13
C PRO A 87 8.55 3.60 11.33
N PRO A 88 8.16 3.93 12.58
CA PRO A 88 7.53 5.21 12.87
C PRO A 88 8.46 6.36 12.52
N ARG A 89 7.87 7.49 12.13
CA ARG A 89 8.65 8.65 11.73
C ARG A 89 7.82 9.92 11.89
N ASP A 90 8.40 10.92 12.57
CA ASP A 90 7.86 12.29 12.65
C ASP A 90 6.34 12.36 12.87
N GLY A 91 5.86 11.69 13.92
CA GLY A 91 4.45 11.70 14.25
C GLY A 91 3.60 10.68 13.52
N SER A 92 4.16 9.99 12.55
CA SER A 92 3.48 8.88 11.86
C SER A 92 3.80 7.56 12.56
N GLY A 93 2.82 6.68 12.67
CA GLY A 93 3.04 5.36 13.23
C GLY A 93 3.77 4.44 12.26
N ALA A 94 4.19 3.29 12.77
CA ALA A 94 4.74 2.24 11.92
C ALA A 94 3.68 1.74 10.95
N ARG A 95 4.11 1.14 9.85
CA ARG A 95 3.20 0.54 8.90
C ARG A 95 3.77 -0.78 8.39
N ALA A 96 2.88 -1.67 7.96
CA ALA A 96 3.29 -2.96 7.44
C ALA A 96 2.30 -3.46 6.41
N GLN A 97 2.79 -4.23 5.45
CA GLN A 97 1.97 -4.83 4.41
C GLN A 97 2.41 -6.26 4.18
N VAL A 98 1.45 -7.12 3.91
CA VAL A 98 1.73 -8.45 3.38
C VAL A 98 1.48 -8.39 1.88
N VAL A 99 2.47 -8.81 1.11
CA VAL A 99 2.38 -8.81 -0.35
C VAL A 99 2.55 -10.23 -0.86
N ARG A 100 1.95 -10.52 -2.01
CA ARG A 100 1.98 -11.86 -2.58
C ARG A 100 2.43 -11.79 -4.04
N ARG A 101 3.29 -12.73 -4.42
CA ARG A 101 3.73 -12.84 -5.79
C ARG A 101 2.62 -13.43 -6.66
N GLN A 102 2.38 -12.80 -7.78
CA GLN A 102 1.35 -13.18 -8.73
C GLN A 102 1.92 -14.16 -9.76
N PRO A 103 1.04 -14.84 -10.53
CA PRO A 103 1.52 -15.80 -11.55
C PRO A 103 2.49 -15.20 -12.57
N ASP A 104 2.42 -13.90 -12.84
CA ASP A 104 3.32 -13.25 -13.80
C ASP A 104 4.65 -12.80 -13.15
N GLY A 105 4.85 -13.13 -11.88
CA GLY A 105 6.06 -12.77 -11.15
C GLY A 105 6.02 -11.41 -10.48
N SER A 106 4.99 -10.61 -10.71
CA SER A 106 4.84 -9.33 -10.03
C SER A 106 4.28 -9.53 -8.62
N TRP A 107 4.36 -8.48 -7.81
CA TRP A 107 3.88 -8.51 -6.42
C TRP A 107 2.73 -7.53 -6.23
N LEU A 108 1.73 -7.92 -5.45
CA LEU A 108 0.61 -7.06 -5.08
C LEU A 108 0.38 -7.13 -3.57
N ARG A 109 -0.18 -6.06 -3.02
CA ARG A 109 -0.57 -6.02 -1.60
C ARG A 109 -1.81 -6.86 -1.37
N LEU A 110 -1.75 -7.71 -0.37
CA LEU A 110 -2.86 -8.55 0.08
C LEU A 110 -3.48 -7.98 1.34
N LEU A 111 -2.64 -7.59 2.29
CA LEU A 111 -3.06 -6.98 3.56
C LEU A 111 -2.26 -5.70 3.75
N ASP A 112 -2.94 -4.65 4.20
CA ASP A 112 -2.31 -3.36 4.39
C ASP A 112 -2.70 -2.76 5.73
N GLN A 113 -1.69 -2.58 6.59
CA GLN A 113 -1.82 -1.82 7.82
C GLN A 113 -1.13 -0.49 7.58
N PRO A 114 -1.87 0.53 7.06
CA PRO A 114 -1.24 1.78 6.61
C PRO A 114 -0.65 2.59 7.75
N GLU A 115 -1.11 2.36 8.97
CA GLU A 115 -0.53 2.99 10.14
C GLU A 115 -1.01 2.25 11.37
N PHE A 116 -0.07 1.90 12.25
CA PHE A 116 -0.42 1.34 13.55
C PHE A 116 -0.82 2.50 14.46
N VAL A 117 -2.12 2.57 14.76
CA VAL A 117 -2.68 3.64 15.59
C VAL A 117 -3.01 3.05 16.95
N PRO A 118 -2.48 3.63 18.06
CA PRO A 118 -2.81 3.11 19.39
C PRO A 118 -4.33 3.22 19.64
N PRO A 119 -4.87 2.33 20.49
CA PRO A 119 -6.30 2.43 20.83
C PRO A 119 -6.60 3.76 21.50
N ALA A 120 -7.81 4.26 21.28
CA ALA A 120 -8.28 5.47 21.95
C ALA A 120 -8.38 5.22 23.46
N ARG A 121 -8.11 6.23 24.22
CA ARG A 121 -8.16 6.18 25.69
C ARG A 121 -9.37 6.92 26.21
#